data_e04ac6a6c0c97a2c6a0327a81596e599
#
_entry.id   e04ac6a6c0c97a2c6a0327a81596e599
#
_cell.length_a   1.000
_cell.length_b   1.000
_cell.length_c   1.000
_cell.angle_alpha   90.00
_cell.angle_beta   90.00
_cell.angle_gamma   90.00
#
_symmetry.space_group_name_H-M   'P 1'
#
loop_
_entity.id
_entity.type
_entity.pdbx_description
1 polymer ?
#
loop_
_entity_poly.entity_id
_entity_poly.type
_entity_poly.pdbx_seq_one_letter_code
_entity_poly.pdbx_strand_id
1 'polypeptide(L)'
;MTSPTARLAAGVAVTLAIILAYAGYTLNSVNRMREVQTEIIDQNRKAALQLIRIQSDLNSLALALRDMIDQRDGYPLTAWAPQLDRIRENLDDAIRVEAELARGRRDPQQTAYLAAAFAQLWATVDKMKALAESGPAGTVTAFIRETVEPQQQALTALTARLLVQNNAEEQRAAEQIAVIYGEIERNAYVFLGISLALVLIVSLALIRSNRMLFERLASLSNQRRELAQQLIATQESTLRTVSRDLHDEFGQILTAVGAMLSRAGRSAPEAF
;
A
#
# COMPACT_ATOMS: atom_id res chain seq x y z
N MET A 1 33.01 -24.29 2.06
CA MET A 1 31.79 -24.97 2.57
C MET A 1 31.05 -23.96 3.46
N THR A 2 29.92 -23.46 3.02
CA THR A 2 29.12 -22.50 3.81
C THR A 2 28.49 -23.22 5.00
N SER A 3 28.66 -22.71 6.21
CA SER A 3 28.08 -23.27 7.42
C SER A 3 26.53 -23.36 7.29
N PRO A 4 25.87 -24.35 7.89
CA PRO A 4 24.41 -24.47 7.85
C PRO A 4 23.69 -23.23 8.41
N THR A 5 24.30 -22.54 9.35
CA THR A 5 23.82 -21.24 9.89
C THR A 5 23.86 -20.10 8.88
N ALA A 6 24.86 -20.06 7.97
CA ALA A 6 24.96 -19.04 6.93
C ALA A 6 23.86 -19.21 5.86
N ARG A 7 23.47 -20.45 5.53
CA ARG A 7 22.37 -20.73 4.59
C ARG A 7 21.00 -20.34 5.18
N LEU A 8 20.81 -20.58 6.47
CA LEU A 8 19.62 -20.14 7.21
C LEU A 8 19.52 -18.60 7.25
N ALA A 9 20.61 -17.94 7.61
CA ALA A 9 20.66 -16.48 7.66
C ALA A 9 20.38 -15.87 6.27
N ALA A 10 20.93 -16.46 5.20
CA ALA A 10 20.66 -16.03 3.83
C ALA A 10 19.17 -16.20 3.45
N GLY A 11 18.56 -17.33 3.79
CA GLY A 11 17.13 -17.57 3.55
C GLY A 11 16.23 -16.53 4.27
N VAL A 12 16.51 -16.27 5.54
CA VAL A 12 15.79 -15.25 6.32
C VAL A 12 16.00 -13.85 5.72
N ALA A 13 17.22 -13.50 5.34
CA ALA A 13 17.53 -12.21 4.73
C ALA A 13 16.78 -12.00 3.40
N VAL A 14 16.73 -13.02 2.53
CA VAL A 14 15.96 -12.97 1.27
C VAL A 14 14.47 -12.81 1.54
N THR A 15 13.91 -13.55 2.50
CA THR A 15 12.48 -13.42 2.86
C THR A 15 12.16 -12.02 3.36
N LEU A 16 13.02 -11.47 4.23
CA LEU A 16 12.86 -10.12 4.75
C LEU A 16 12.96 -9.06 3.65
N ALA A 17 13.90 -9.21 2.73
CA ALA A 17 14.05 -8.31 1.58
C ALA A 17 12.81 -8.31 0.66
N ILE A 18 12.23 -9.48 0.40
CA ILE A 18 11.00 -9.60 -0.39
C ILE A 18 9.82 -8.93 0.32
N ILE A 19 9.67 -9.12 1.64
CA ILE A 19 8.60 -8.50 2.44
C ILE A 19 8.75 -6.96 2.41
N LEU A 20 9.96 -6.44 2.59
CA LEU A 20 10.23 -5.00 2.56
C LEU A 20 9.97 -4.41 1.17
N ALA A 21 10.36 -5.08 0.10
CA ALA A 21 10.11 -4.66 -1.27
C ALA A 21 8.59 -4.60 -1.57
N TYR A 22 7.84 -5.61 -1.14
CA TYR A 22 6.39 -5.62 -1.29
C TYR A 22 5.69 -4.55 -0.45
N ALA A 23 6.11 -4.35 0.80
CA ALA A 23 5.59 -3.28 1.65
C ALA A 23 5.82 -1.90 1.02
N GLY A 24 7.01 -1.65 0.48
CA GLY A 24 7.33 -0.42 -0.25
C GLY A 24 6.46 -0.22 -1.50
N TYR A 25 6.26 -1.27 -2.30
CA TYR A 25 5.36 -1.25 -3.45
C TYR A 25 3.91 -0.92 -3.06
N THR A 26 3.39 -1.58 -2.03
CA THR A 26 2.00 -1.38 -1.55
C THR A 26 1.81 0.03 -1.00
N LEU A 27 2.75 0.54 -0.20
CA LEU A 27 2.73 1.92 0.31
C LEU A 27 2.71 2.95 -0.83
N ASN A 28 3.57 2.77 -1.84
CA ASN A 28 3.60 3.67 -3.00
C ASN A 28 2.30 3.63 -3.80
N SER A 29 1.70 2.45 -3.98
CA SER A 29 0.42 2.28 -4.69
C SER A 29 -0.75 2.92 -3.92
N VAL A 30 -0.79 2.74 -2.58
CA VAL A 30 -1.80 3.37 -1.72
C VAL A 30 -1.66 4.89 -1.72
N ASN A 31 -0.43 5.42 -1.66
CA ASN A 31 -0.20 6.87 -1.72
C ASN A 31 -0.67 7.46 -3.05
N ARG A 32 -0.36 6.80 -4.17
CA ARG A 32 -0.81 7.21 -5.51
C ARG A 32 -2.35 7.20 -5.62
N MET A 33 -3.00 6.18 -5.07
CA MET A 33 -4.45 6.11 -5.03
C MET A 33 -5.07 7.23 -4.18
N ARG A 34 -4.47 7.53 -3.01
CA ARG A 34 -4.91 8.63 -2.13
C ARG A 34 -4.78 9.99 -2.83
N GLU A 35 -3.69 10.21 -3.56
CA GLU A 35 -3.47 11.42 -4.34
C GLU A 35 -4.59 11.60 -5.40
N VAL A 36 -4.88 10.57 -6.20
CA VAL A 36 -5.97 10.59 -7.18
C VAL A 36 -7.32 10.84 -6.51
N GLN A 37 -7.61 10.19 -5.40
CA GLN A 37 -8.87 10.34 -4.68
C GLN A 37 -9.05 11.75 -4.10
N THR A 38 -8.03 12.27 -3.41
CA THR A 38 -8.14 13.56 -2.71
C THR A 38 -8.06 14.72 -3.68
N GLU A 39 -7.14 14.68 -4.63
CA GLU A 39 -6.88 15.82 -5.52
C GLU A 39 -7.88 15.90 -6.67
N ILE A 40 -8.27 14.78 -7.27
CA ILE A 40 -9.17 14.79 -8.42
C ILE A 40 -10.63 14.69 -7.99
N ILE A 41 -10.99 13.67 -7.19
CA ILE A 41 -12.40 13.40 -6.87
C ILE A 41 -12.98 14.47 -5.95
N ASP A 42 -12.28 14.83 -4.87
CA ASP A 42 -12.80 15.83 -3.92
C ASP A 42 -12.90 17.23 -4.54
N GLN A 43 -11.89 17.63 -5.34
CA GLN A 43 -11.93 18.91 -6.03
C GLN A 43 -13.00 18.93 -7.13
N ASN A 44 -13.17 17.84 -7.90
CA ASN A 44 -14.23 17.74 -8.89
C ASN A 44 -15.62 17.81 -8.27
N ARG A 45 -15.82 17.13 -7.14
CA ARG A 45 -17.09 17.20 -6.40
C ARG A 45 -17.40 18.60 -5.90
N LYS A 46 -16.41 19.31 -5.35
CA LYS A 46 -16.57 20.70 -4.93
C LYS A 46 -16.86 21.63 -6.11
N ALA A 47 -16.17 21.44 -7.24
CA ALA A 47 -16.44 22.21 -8.46
C ALA A 47 -17.84 21.90 -9.04
N ALA A 48 -18.29 20.64 -9.03
CA ALA A 48 -19.64 20.27 -9.43
C ALA A 48 -20.71 20.96 -8.59
N LEU A 49 -20.52 21.06 -7.27
CA LEU A 49 -21.45 21.77 -6.38
C LEU A 49 -21.54 23.26 -6.73
N GLN A 50 -20.41 23.91 -7.09
CA GLN A 50 -20.45 25.32 -7.54
C GLN A 50 -21.13 25.44 -8.91
N LEU A 51 -20.92 24.53 -9.85
CA LEU A 51 -21.62 24.53 -11.15
C LEU A 51 -23.14 24.36 -10.96
N ILE A 52 -23.58 23.51 -10.02
CA ILE A 52 -25.00 23.34 -9.67
C ILE A 52 -25.55 24.65 -9.06
N ARG A 53 -24.79 25.33 -8.18
CA ARG A 53 -25.15 26.61 -7.62
C ARG A 53 -25.30 27.69 -8.71
N ILE A 54 -24.32 27.78 -9.62
CA ILE A 54 -24.38 28.67 -10.78
C ILE A 54 -25.63 28.40 -11.61
N GLN A 55 -25.95 27.13 -11.87
CA GLN A 55 -27.15 26.76 -12.62
C GLN A 55 -28.45 27.14 -11.90
N SER A 56 -28.50 26.96 -10.57
CA SER A 56 -29.63 27.37 -9.74
C SER A 56 -29.83 28.88 -9.77
N ASP A 57 -28.73 29.64 -9.68
CA ASP A 57 -28.81 31.11 -9.69
C ASP A 57 -29.17 31.65 -11.08
N LEU A 58 -28.69 31.02 -12.18
CA LEU A 58 -29.14 31.32 -13.55
C LEU A 58 -30.63 31.02 -13.75
N ASN A 59 -31.15 29.93 -13.14
CA ASN A 59 -32.58 29.64 -13.17
C ASN A 59 -33.38 30.67 -12.35
N SER A 60 -32.85 31.15 -11.23
CA SER A 60 -33.46 32.23 -10.43
C SER A 60 -33.49 33.52 -11.22
N LEU A 61 -32.45 33.81 -12.02
CA LEU A 61 -32.44 34.93 -12.94
C LEU A 61 -33.53 34.79 -14.00
N ALA A 62 -33.66 33.60 -14.63
CA ALA A 62 -34.67 33.32 -15.62
C ALA A 62 -36.10 33.53 -15.07
N LEU A 63 -36.36 33.08 -13.83
CA LEU A 63 -37.63 33.27 -13.18
C LEU A 63 -37.90 34.78 -12.92
N ALA A 64 -36.90 35.51 -12.41
CA ALA A 64 -37.06 36.98 -12.19
C ALA A 64 -37.31 37.72 -13.50
N LEU A 65 -36.62 37.39 -14.59
CA LEU A 65 -36.85 37.96 -15.91
C LEU A 65 -38.26 37.66 -16.45
N ARG A 66 -38.73 36.42 -16.25
CA ARG A 66 -40.07 35.99 -16.63
C ARG A 66 -41.16 36.76 -15.84
N ASP A 67 -40.98 36.87 -14.52
CA ASP A 67 -41.89 37.59 -13.69
C ASP A 67 -41.95 39.10 -14.05
N MET A 68 -40.82 39.67 -14.49
CA MET A 68 -40.77 41.04 -15.05
C MET A 68 -41.57 41.20 -16.33
N ILE A 69 -41.59 40.16 -17.20
CA ILE A 69 -42.33 40.16 -18.45
C ILE A 69 -43.83 39.98 -18.23
N ASP A 70 -44.21 39.07 -17.31
CA ASP A 70 -45.59 38.64 -17.06
C ASP A 70 -46.38 39.60 -16.20
N GLN A 71 -45.83 40.81 -15.93
CA GLN A 71 -46.37 41.82 -15.05
C GLN A 71 -47.92 42.00 -15.14
N ARG A 72 -48.65 41.39 -14.21
CA ARG A 72 -50.12 41.54 -14.13
C ARG A 72 -50.57 42.65 -13.18
N ASP A 73 -49.70 43.18 -12.28
CA ASP A 73 -50.10 43.96 -11.13
C ASP A 73 -49.46 45.38 -11.05
N GLY A 74 -48.91 45.94 -12.12
CA GLY A 74 -48.39 47.32 -12.12
C GLY A 74 -47.18 47.55 -11.23
N TYR A 75 -46.45 46.49 -10.87
CA TYR A 75 -45.23 46.56 -10.07
C TYR A 75 -44.11 47.18 -10.91
N PRO A 76 -43.47 48.27 -10.45
CA PRO A 76 -42.47 48.94 -11.29
C PRO A 76 -41.28 48.03 -11.57
N LEU A 77 -40.80 48.02 -12.83
CA LEU A 77 -39.67 47.21 -13.26
C LEU A 77 -38.39 47.47 -12.42
N THR A 78 -38.23 48.68 -11.92
CA THR A 78 -37.13 49.10 -11.05
C THR A 78 -37.14 48.40 -9.66
N ALA A 79 -38.28 47.92 -9.22
CA ALA A 79 -38.38 47.21 -7.94
C ALA A 79 -37.71 45.84 -7.93
N TRP A 80 -37.38 45.31 -9.11
CA TRP A 80 -36.62 44.06 -9.26
C TRP A 80 -35.10 44.21 -9.10
N ALA A 81 -34.58 45.48 -9.09
CA ALA A 81 -33.16 45.75 -9.00
C ALA A 81 -32.47 45.07 -7.79
N PRO A 82 -33.01 45.10 -6.57
CA PRO A 82 -32.36 44.45 -5.43
C PRO A 82 -32.29 42.92 -5.56
N GLN A 83 -33.28 42.30 -6.20
CA GLN A 83 -33.27 40.85 -6.45
C GLN A 83 -32.23 40.46 -7.51
N LEU A 84 -32.12 41.23 -8.59
CA LEU A 84 -31.12 41.03 -9.64
C LEU A 84 -29.70 41.24 -9.08
N ASP A 85 -29.48 42.22 -8.23
CA ASP A 85 -28.19 42.48 -7.58
C ASP A 85 -27.78 41.32 -6.65
N ARG A 86 -28.72 40.77 -5.88
CA ARG A 86 -28.48 39.60 -5.04
C ARG A 86 -28.12 38.34 -5.89
N ILE A 87 -28.82 38.10 -6.99
CA ILE A 87 -28.52 37.01 -7.90
C ILE A 87 -27.12 37.19 -8.51
N ARG A 88 -26.76 38.43 -8.88
CA ARG A 88 -25.42 38.73 -9.39
C ARG A 88 -24.35 38.41 -8.36
N GLU A 89 -24.49 38.88 -7.13
CA GLU A 89 -23.54 38.67 -6.05
C GLU A 89 -23.33 37.16 -5.79
N ASN A 90 -24.41 36.36 -5.75
CA ASN A 90 -24.36 34.91 -5.58
C ASN A 90 -23.65 34.23 -6.76
N LEU A 91 -23.96 34.63 -7.98
CA LEU A 91 -23.32 34.08 -9.20
C LEU A 91 -21.84 34.43 -9.25
N ASP A 92 -21.46 35.66 -8.98
CA ASP A 92 -20.07 36.12 -9.01
C ASP A 92 -19.22 35.34 -7.96
N ASP A 93 -19.79 35.11 -6.76
CA ASP A 93 -19.14 34.28 -5.72
C ASP A 93 -18.97 32.82 -6.17
N ALA A 94 -20.05 32.24 -6.68
CA ALA A 94 -20.00 30.82 -7.14
C ALA A 94 -19.03 30.62 -8.31
N ILE A 95 -18.98 31.57 -9.26
CA ILE A 95 -18.05 31.54 -10.41
C ILE A 95 -16.61 31.66 -9.94
N ARG A 96 -16.34 32.58 -9.00
CA ARG A 96 -15.01 32.78 -8.43
C ARG A 96 -14.50 31.51 -7.74
N VAL A 97 -15.32 30.92 -6.88
CA VAL A 97 -14.95 29.67 -6.16
C VAL A 97 -14.77 28.50 -7.14
N GLU A 98 -15.65 28.40 -8.14
CA GLU A 98 -15.53 27.36 -9.18
C GLU A 98 -14.24 27.52 -9.98
N ALA A 99 -13.89 28.73 -10.40
CA ALA A 99 -12.66 29.01 -11.12
C ALA A 99 -11.39 28.68 -10.33
N GLU A 100 -11.40 28.91 -9.01
CA GLU A 100 -10.31 28.50 -8.12
C GLU A 100 -10.17 26.98 -8.05
N LEU A 101 -11.29 26.25 -7.91
CA LEU A 101 -11.31 24.79 -7.86
C LEU A 101 -10.93 24.14 -9.20
N ALA A 102 -11.28 24.78 -10.33
CA ALA A 102 -10.93 24.31 -11.69
C ALA A 102 -9.52 24.73 -12.14
N ARG A 103 -8.79 25.51 -11.33
CA ARG A 103 -7.45 26.02 -11.70
C ARG A 103 -6.48 24.89 -12.01
N GLY A 104 -5.83 24.96 -13.16
CA GLY A 104 -4.86 23.97 -13.67
C GLY A 104 -5.47 22.73 -14.32
N ARG A 105 -6.80 22.56 -14.30
CA ARG A 105 -7.51 21.45 -14.92
C ARG A 105 -8.29 21.84 -16.15
N ARG A 106 -8.96 23.02 -16.10
CA ARG A 106 -9.68 23.57 -17.24
C ARG A 106 -8.74 24.33 -18.15
N ASP A 107 -9.01 24.26 -19.45
CA ASP A 107 -8.33 25.08 -20.43
C ASP A 107 -8.47 26.58 -20.08
N PRO A 108 -7.37 27.32 -20.00
CA PRO A 108 -7.40 28.76 -19.73
C PRO A 108 -8.33 29.55 -20.69
N GLN A 109 -8.44 29.10 -21.94
CA GLN A 109 -9.35 29.72 -22.92
C GLN A 109 -10.82 29.51 -22.55
N GLN A 110 -11.20 28.32 -22.06
CA GLN A 110 -12.56 28.05 -21.59
C GLN A 110 -12.89 28.88 -20.34
N THR A 111 -11.94 29.04 -19.43
CA THR A 111 -12.13 29.86 -18.22
C THR A 111 -12.32 31.33 -18.58
N ALA A 112 -11.49 31.85 -19.47
CA ALA A 112 -11.61 33.22 -19.97
C ALA A 112 -12.92 33.47 -20.70
N TYR A 113 -13.34 32.53 -21.55
CA TYR A 113 -14.61 32.59 -22.26
C TYR A 113 -15.80 32.62 -21.31
N LEU A 114 -15.81 31.77 -20.28
CA LEU A 114 -16.87 31.75 -19.28
C LEU A 114 -16.97 33.09 -18.52
N ALA A 115 -15.84 33.60 -18.06
CA ALA A 115 -15.78 34.90 -17.37
C ALA A 115 -16.27 36.05 -18.27
N ALA A 116 -15.86 36.08 -19.53
CA ALA A 116 -16.31 37.08 -20.49
C ALA A 116 -17.81 36.98 -20.79
N ALA A 117 -18.36 35.76 -20.89
CA ALA A 117 -19.78 35.55 -21.14
C ALA A 117 -20.65 36.01 -19.97
N PHE A 118 -20.23 35.79 -18.71
CA PHE A 118 -20.91 36.34 -17.53
C PHE A 118 -20.79 37.86 -17.44
N ALA A 119 -19.61 38.41 -17.71
CA ALA A 119 -19.44 39.86 -17.75
C ALA A 119 -20.36 40.53 -18.80
N GLN A 120 -20.52 39.91 -19.95
CA GLN A 120 -21.43 40.38 -21.00
C GLN A 120 -22.90 40.29 -20.58
N LEU A 121 -23.31 39.19 -19.91
CA LEU A 121 -24.67 39.08 -19.35
C LEU A 121 -24.95 40.22 -18.40
N TRP A 122 -24.04 40.51 -17.45
CA TRP A 122 -24.23 41.59 -16.47
C TRP A 122 -24.25 42.98 -17.12
N ALA A 123 -23.41 43.24 -18.11
CA ALA A 123 -23.47 44.47 -18.89
C ALA A 123 -24.82 44.60 -19.62
N THR A 124 -25.42 43.53 -20.04
CA THR A 124 -26.73 43.50 -20.66
C THR A 124 -27.85 43.72 -19.64
N VAL A 125 -27.76 43.12 -18.44
CA VAL A 125 -28.70 43.32 -17.34
C VAL A 125 -28.64 44.81 -16.83
N ASP A 126 -27.43 45.37 -16.75
CA ASP A 126 -27.28 46.79 -16.38
C ASP A 126 -27.94 47.75 -17.39
N LYS A 127 -27.82 47.44 -18.69
CA LYS A 127 -28.57 48.20 -19.74
C LYS A 127 -30.07 48.03 -19.58
N MET A 128 -30.55 46.83 -19.27
CA MET A 128 -31.96 46.56 -19.00
C MET A 128 -32.47 47.37 -17.83
N LYS A 129 -31.69 47.44 -16.73
CA LYS A 129 -32.05 48.28 -15.56
C LYS A 129 -32.17 49.79 -15.92
N ALA A 130 -31.20 50.32 -16.68
CA ALA A 130 -31.24 51.68 -17.15
C ALA A 130 -32.45 51.97 -18.06
N LEU A 131 -32.82 50.99 -18.93
CA LEU A 131 -34.04 51.10 -19.74
C LEU A 131 -35.31 51.08 -18.86
N ALA A 132 -35.32 50.32 -17.75
CA ALA A 132 -36.45 50.24 -16.85
C ALA A 132 -36.68 51.54 -16.06
N GLU A 133 -35.64 52.35 -15.86
CA GLU A 133 -35.71 53.66 -15.23
C GLU A 133 -36.25 54.76 -16.15
N SER A 134 -35.95 54.71 -17.43
CA SER A 134 -36.17 55.81 -18.39
C SER A 134 -37.11 55.47 -19.55
N GLY A 135 -37.43 54.22 -19.78
CA GLY A 135 -38.14 53.75 -20.96
C GLY A 135 -39.54 53.21 -20.70
N PRO A 136 -40.38 53.07 -21.75
CA PRO A 136 -41.66 52.42 -21.63
C PRO A 136 -41.52 50.93 -21.35
N ALA A 137 -42.41 50.36 -20.53
CA ALA A 137 -42.36 48.94 -20.12
C ALA A 137 -42.28 47.92 -21.26
N GLY A 138 -42.97 48.19 -22.38
CA GLY A 138 -42.92 47.35 -23.56
C GLY A 138 -41.54 47.22 -24.23
N THR A 139 -40.73 48.29 -24.19
CA THR A 139 -39.34 48.29 -24.68
C THR A 139 -38.45 47.42 -23.82
N VAL A 140 -38.61 47.47 -22.49
CA VAL A 140 -37.85 46.62 -21.56
C VAL A 140 -38.21 45.15 -21.73
N THR A 141 -39.51 44.84 -21.85
CA THR A 141 -40.00 43.48 -22.09
C THR A 141 -39.43 42.89 -23.42
N ALA A 142 -39.43 43.70 -24.49
CA ALA A 142 -38.83 43.30 -25.77
C ALA A 142 -37.30 43.03 -25.62
N PHE A 143 -36.58 43.93 -24.92
CA PHE A 143 -35.15 43.80 -24.66
C PHE A 143 -34.81 42.57 -23.82
N ILE A 144 -35.61 42.23 -22.83
CA ILE A 144 -35.45 40.99 -22.04
C ILE A 144 -35.56 39.79 -22.95
N ARG A 145 -36.63 39.64 -23.75
CA ARG A 145 -36.88 38.51 -24.63
C ARG A 145 -35.85 38.34 -25.71
N GLU A 146 -35.41 39.41 -26.36
CA GLU A 146 -34.55 39.36 -27.51
C GLU A 146 -33.07 39.34 -27.18
N THR A 147 -32.67 39.84 -26.00
CA THR A 147 -31.27 40.04 -25.68
C THR A 147 -30.83 39.31 -24.38
N VAL A 148 -31.58 39.50 -23.28
CA VAL A 148 -31.15 38.95 -21.97
C VAL A 148 -31.42 37.44 -21.85
N GLU A 149 -32.65 37.01 -22.20
CA GLU A 149 -33.02 35.58 -22.13
C GLU A 149 -32.12 34.68 -22.98
N PRO A 150 -31.80 34.99 -24.26
CA PRO A 150 -30.90 34.14 -25.03
C PRO A 150 -29.48 34.00 -24.43
N GLN A 151 -28.94 35.08 -23.86
CA GLN A 151 -27.64 35.03 -23.15
C GLN A 151 -27.69 34.18 -21.89
N GLN A 152 -28.74 34.35 -21.09
CA GLN A 152 -28.97 33.54 -19.89
C GLN A 152 -29.10 32.05 -20.25
N GLN A 153 -29.89 31.71 -21.30
CA GLN A 153 -30.07 30.34 -21.76
C GLN A 153 -28.74 29.74 -22.28
N ALA A 154 -27.94 30.51 -23.00
CA ALA A 154 -26.63 30.09 -23.51
C ALA A 154 -25.67 29.77 -22.35
N LEU A 155 -25.66 30.60 -21.28
CA LEU A 155 -24.88 30.37 -20.07
C LEU A 155 -25.37 29.15 -19.29
N THR A 156 -26.68 28.94 -19.19
CA THR A 156 -27.27 27.74 -18.56
C THR A 156 -26.83 26.47 -19.31
N ALA A 157 -26.90 26.48 -20.64
CA ALA A 157 -26.44 25.35 -21.46
C ALA A 157 -24.92 25.12 -21.32
N LEU A 158 -24.11 26.18 -21.27
CA LEU A 158 -22.66 26.09 -21.08
C LEU A 158 -22.34 25.50 -19.70
N THR A 159 -22.99 25.97 -18.64
CA THR A 159 -22.81 25.45 -17.28
C THR A 159 -23.22 23.97 -17.16
N ALA A 160 -24.34 23.58 -17.78
CA ALA A 160 -24.77 22.20 -17.86
C ALA A 160 -23.72 21.30 -18.56
N ARG A 161 -23.13 21.79 -19.66
CA ARG A 161 -22.07 21.09 -20.39
C ARG A 161 -20.80 20.91 -19.54
N LEU A 162 -20.41 21.93 -18.78
CA LEU A 162 -19.30 21.85 -17.84
C LEU A 162 -19.56 20.84 -16.73
N LEU A 163 -20.79 20.77 -16.20
CA LEU A 163 -21.17 19.78 -15.20
C LEU A 163 -21.07 18.35 -15.74
N VAL A 164 -21.53 18.10 -16.97
CA VAL A 164 -21.38 16.79 -17.62
C VAL A 164 -19.91 16.41 -17.82
N GLN A 165 -19.09 17.38 -18.25
CA GLN A 165 -17.65 17.17 -18.40
C GLN A 165 -16.98 16.83 -17.06
N ASN A 166 -17.29 17.57 -15.99
CA ASN A 166 -16.78 17.34 -14.67
C ASN A 166 -17.17 15.96 -14.10
N ASN A 167 -18.41 15.52 -14.32
CA ASN A 167 -18.87 14.18 -13.95
C ASN A 167 -18.13 13.08 -14.74
N ALA A 168 -17.84 13.29 -16.02
CA ALA A 168 -17.06 12.35 -16.81
C ALA A 168 -15.60 12.23 -16.32
N GLU A 169 -15.00 13.31 -15.84
CA GLU A 169 -13.67 13.29 -15.24
C GLU A 169 -13.68 12.55 -13.89
N GLU A 170 -14.70 12.75 -13.06
CA GLU A 170 -14.88 12.00 -11.80
C GLU A 170 -15.02 10.49 -12.05
N GLN A 171 -15.80 10.11 -13.07
CA GLN A 171 -15.96 8.70 -13.44
C GLN A 171 -14.65 8.07 -13.92
N ARG A 172 -13.89 8.77 -14.76
CA ARG A 172 -12.55 8.30 -15.19
C ARG A 172 -11.59 8.13 -14.03
N ALA A 173 -11.59 9.06 -13.06
CA ALA A 173 -10.78 8.94 -11.86
C ALA A 173 -11.19 7.74 -11.00
N ALA A 174 -12.50 7.48 -10.87
CA ALA A 174 -13.01 6.30 -10.16
C ALA A 174 -12.59 4.98 -10.86
N GLU A 175 -12.64 4.93 -12.20
CA GLU A 175 -12.17 3.80 -12.99
C GLU A 175 -10.66 3.56 -12.80
N GLN A 176 -9.84 4.61 -12.78
CA GLN A 176 -8.40 4.50 -12.50
C GLN A 176 -8.13 3.92 -11.11
N ILE A 177 -8.87 4.35 -10.10
CA ILE A 177 -8.78 3.80 -8.74
C ILE A 177 -9.12 2.31 -8.74
N ALA A 178 -10.19 1.90 -9.43
CA ALA A 178 -10.58 0.50 -9.54
C ALA A 178 -9.49 -0.38 -10.21
N VAL A 179 -8.83 0.14 -11.23
CA VAL A 179 -7.70 -0.54 -11.88
C VAL A 179 -6.51 -0.69 -10.92
N ILE A 180 -6.16 0.37 -10.18
CA ILE A 180 -5.08 0.33 -9.19
C ILE A 180 -5.40 -0.71 -8.08
N TYR A 181 -6.64 -0.76 -7.60
CA TYR A 181 -7.09 -1.78 -6.64
C TYR A 181 -6.91 -3.19 -7.19
N GLY A 182 -7.36 -3.45 -8.42
CA GLY A 182 -7.20 -4.76 -9.05
C GLY A 182 -5.74 -5.17 -9.22
N GLU A 183 -4.84 -4.23 -9.51
CA GLU A 183 -3.40 -4.49 -9.58
C GLU A 183 -2.80 -4.80 -8.21
N ILE A 184 -3.18 -4.05 -7.17
CA ILE A 184 -2.72 -4.30 -5.79
C ILE A 184 -3.18 -5.69 -5.34
N GLU A 185 -4.45 -6.03 -5.56
CA GLU A 185 -5.02 -7.32 -5.19
C GLU A 185 -4.31 -8.48 -5.90
N ARG A 186 -4.16 -8.41 -7.23
CA ARG A 186 -3.44 -9.42 -8.00
C ARG A 186 -2.00 -9.59 -7.52
N ASN A 187 -1.29 -8.50 -7.30
CA ASN A 187 0.09 -8.53 -6.84
C ASN A 187 0.20 -9.06 -5.41
N ALA A 188 -0.81 -8.84 -4.55
CA ALA A 188 -0.88 -9.42 -3.22
C ALA A 188 -1.00 -10.95 -3.28
N TYR A 189 -1.86 -11.51 -4.14
CA TYR A 189 -1.97 -12.96 -4.33
C TYR A 189 -0.69 -13.58 -4.89
N VAL A 190 -0.05 -12.94 -5.86
CA VAL A 190 1.25 -13.39 -6.41
C VAL A 190 2.32 -13.39 -5.32
N PHE A 191 2.41 -12.31 -4.54
CA PHE A 191 3.35 -12.20 -3.43
C PHE A 191 3.11 -13.28 -2.37
N LEU A 192 1.86 -13.51 -2.00
CA LEU A 192 1.48 -14.55 -1.03
C LEU A 192 1.90 -15.94 -1.53
N GLY A 193 1.64 -16.23 -2.80
CA GLY A 193 2.04 -17.50 -3.44
C GLY A 193 3.56 -17.71 -3.45
N ILE A 194 4.33 -16.69 -3.84
CA ILE A 194 5.80 -16.73 -3.84
C ILE A 194 6.33 -16.91 -2.42
N SER A 195 5.79 -16.16 -1.45
CA SER A 195 6.21 -16.25 -0.04
C SER A 195 5.95 -17.64 0.54
N LEU A 196 4.78 -18.22 0.26
CA LEU A 196 4.43 -19.56 0.71
C LEU A 196 5.34 -20.61 0.09
N ALA A 197 5.62 -20.53 -1.21
CA ALA A 197 6.54 -21.41 -1.89
C ALA A 197 7.97 -21.33 -1.31
N LEU A 198 8.44 -20.12 -1.03
CA LEU A 198 9.75 -19.89 -0.42
C LEU A 198 9.84 -20.52 0.98
N VAL A 199 8.83 -20.32 1.82
CA VAL A 199 8.76 -20.93 3.17
C VAL A 199 8.77 -22.44 3.08
N LEU A 200 8.05 -23.05 2.14
CA LEU A 200 8.05 -24.50 1.91
C LEU A 200 9.43 -25.01 1.51
N ILE A 201 10.09 -24.33 0.56
CA ILE A 201 11.44 -24.71 0.08
C ILE A 201 12.45 -24.65 1.22
N VAL A 202 12.44 -23.56 2.00
CA VAL A 202 13.35 -23.38 3.15
C VAL A 202 13.07 -24.43 4.22
N SER A 203 11.82 -24.72 4.52
CA SER A 203 11.42 -25.74 5.51
C SER A 203 11.88 -27.14 5.09
N LEU A 204 11.68 -27.52 3.81
CA LEU A 204 12.14 -28.81 3.28
C LEU A 204 13.67 -28.93 3.31
N ALA A 205 14.38 -27.85 2.94
CA ALA A 205 15.84 -27.81 3.01
C ALA A 205 16.35 -27.97 4.46
N LEU A 206 15.69 -27.36 5.43
CA LEU A 206 15.97 -27.48 6.86
C LEU A 206 15.77 -28.90 7.38
N ILE A 207 14.61 -29.49 7.06
CA ILE A 207 14.31 -30.89 7.46
C ILE A 207 15.37 -31.84 6.90
N ARG A 208 15.71 -31.66 5.63
CA ARG A 208 16.76 -32.53 4.97
C ARG A 208 18.14 -32.33 5.59
N SER A 209 18.51 -31.08 5.90
CA SER A 209 19.79 -30.75 6.54
C SER A 209 19.86 -31.32 7.98
N ASN A 210 18.78 -31.18 8.76
CA ASN A 210 18.69 -31.74 10.11
C ASN A 210 18.80 -33.28 10.08
N ARG A 211 18.09 -33.98 9.17
CA ARG A 211 18.20 -35.43 9.06
C ARG A 211 19.64 -35.87 8.83
N MET A 212 20.35 -35.23 7.89
CA MET A 212 21.76 -35.55 7.62
C MET A 212 22.67 -35.30 8.83
N LEU A 213 22.40 -34.27 9.61
CA LEU A 213 23.14 -33.99 10.86
C LEU A 213 22.88 -35.06 11.93
N PHE A 214 21.63 -35.44 12.12
CA PHE A 214 21.28 -36.56 13.06
C PHE A 214 21.90 -37.87 12.69
N GLU A 215 21.89 -38.24 11.41
CA GLU A 215 22.56 -39.46 10.90
C GLU A 215 24.08 -39.44 11.15
N ARG A 216 24.75 -38.33 10.93
CA ARG A 216 26.18 -38.15 11.23
C ARG A 216 26.47 -38.21 12.74
N LEU A 217 25.65 -37.59 13.57
CA LEU A 217 25.81 -37.67 15.02
C LEU A 217 25.61 -39.09 15.54
N ALA A 218 24.62 -39.81 15.03
CA ALA A 218 24.40 -41.23 15.35
C ALA A 218 25.59 -42.11 14.92
N SER A 219 26.13 -41.91 13.74
CA SER A 219 27.30 -42.69 13.24
C SER A 219 28.57 -42.39 14.09
N LEU A 220 28.83 -41.12 14.43
CA LEU A 220 29.93 -40.74 15.30
C LEU A 220 29.77 -41.31 16.74
N SER A 221 28.55 -41.32 17.27
CA SER A 221 28.26 -41.94 18.56
C SER A 221 28.52 -43.42 18.55
N ASN A 222 28.12 -44.14 17.49
CA ASN A 222 28.38 -45.57 17.33
C ASN A 222 29.88 -45.85 17.21
N GLN A 223 30.62 -45.09 16.40
CA GLN A 223 32.08 -45.21 16.30
C GLN A 223 32.79 -45.00 17.62
N ARG A 224 32.37 -43.99 18.40
CA ARG A 224 32.92 -43.80 19.77
C ARG A 224 32.66 -44.97 20.68
N ARG A 225 31.47 -45.57 20.62
CA ARG A 225 31.08 -46.72 21.39
C ARG A 225 31.94 -47.96 21.02
N GLU A 226 32.15 -48.19 19.74
CA GLU A 226 32.98 -49.27 19.24
C GLU A 226 34.44 -49.11 19.64
N LEU A 227 35.02 -47.91 19.48
CA LEU A 227 36.38 -47.62 19.97
C LEU A 227 36.53 -47.81 21.47
N ALA A 228 35.56 -47.39 22.28
CA ALA A 228 35.57 -47.59 23.71
C ALA A 228 35.54 -49.08 24.08
N GLN A 229 34.74 -49.91 23.38
CA GLN A 229 34.71 -51.37 23.59
C GLN A 229 36.02 -52.00 23.17
N GLN A 230 36.63 -51.61 22.07
CA GLN A 230 37.94 -52.08 21.62
C GLN A 230 39.05 -51.75 22.66
N LEU A 231 39.04 -50.53 23.22
CA LEU A 231 39.97 -50.12 24.25
C LEU A 231 39.80 -50.96 25.50
N ILE A 232 38.58 -51.20 25.96
CA ILE A 232 38.32 -52.06 27.15
C ILE A 232 38.81 -53.50 26.87
N ALA A 233 38.48 -54.09 25.73
CA ALA A 233 38.91 -55.42 25.35
C ALA A 233 40.44 -55.54 25.26
N THR A 234 41.11 -54.54 24.68
CA THR A 234 42.57 -54.49 24.60
C THR A 234 43.17 -54.35 26.02
N GLN A 235 42.60 -53.50 26.87
CA GLN A 235 43.06 -53.35 28.26
C GLN A 235 42.90 -54.63 29.08
N GLU A 236 41.75 -55.33 28.93
CA GLU A 236 41.55 -56.65 29.60
C GLU A 236 42.52 -57.69 29.09
N SER A 237 42.75 -57.76 27.78
CA SER A 237 43.74 -58.75 27.21
C SER A 237 45.15 -58.46 27.68
N THR A 238 45.55 -57.19 27.74
CA THR A 238 46.88 -56.79 28.23
C THR A 238 47.04 -57.13 29.73
N LEU A 239 45.99 -56.82 30.55
CA LEU A 239 46.01 -57.17 31.99
C LEU A 239 46.08 -58.68 32.18
N ARG A 240 45.37 -59.48 31.37
CA ARG A 240 45.45 -60.94 31.46
C ARG A 240 46.83 -61.47 31.07
N THR A 241 47.46 -60.89 30.06
CA THR A 241 48.82 -61.28 29.64
C THR A 241 49.82 -60.94 30.75
N VAL A 242 49.77 -59.69 31.28
CA VAL A 242 50.67 -59.32 32.37
C VAL A 242 50.44 -60.15 33.62
N SER A 243 49.19 -60.47 33.98
CA SER A 243 48.87 -61.31 35.12
C SER A 243 49.40 -62.72 34.93
N ARG A 244 49.35 -63.30 33.70
CA ARG A 244 49.89 -64.60 33.39
C ARG A 244 51.41 -64.58 33.50
N ASP A 245 52.07 -63.65 32.83
CA ASP A 245 53.53 -63.49 32.85
C ASP A 245 54.05 -63.32 34.29
N LEU A 246 53.40 -62.52 35.12
CA LEU A 246 53.74 -62.41 36.52
C LEU A 246 53.56 -63.73 37.29
N HIS A 247 52.43 -64.45 37.02
CA HIS A 247 52.17 -65.69 37.68
C HIS A 247 53.26 -66.72 37.32
N ASP A 248 53.64 -66.81 36.05
CA ASP A 248 54.64 -67.70 35.57
C ASP A 248 56.06 -67.36 36.12
N GLU A 249 56.42 -66.07 36.16
CA GLU A 249 57.67 -65.58 36.68
C GLU A 249 57.78 -65.78 38.22
N PHE A 250 56.71 -65.41 38.95
CA PHE A 250 56.66 -65.71 40.39
C PHE A 250 56.68 -67.23 40.70
N GLY A 251 55.98 -68.02 39.89
CA GLY A 251 56.01 -69.47 40.02
C GLY A 251 57.39 -70.06 39.81
N GLN A 252 58.13 -69.56 38.83
CA GLN A 252 59.53 -69.93 38.60
C GLN A 252 60.48 -69.56 39.76
N ILE A 253 60.35 -68.33 40.22
CA ILE A 253 61.12 -67.81 41.35
C ILE A 253 60.86 -68.66 42.64
N LEU A 254 59.59 -68.91 42.93
CA LEU A 254 59.22 -69.71 44.12
C LEU A 254 59.74 -71.15 44.00
N THR A 255 59.69 -71.73 42.78
CA THR A 255 60.22 -73.06 42.55
C THR A 255 61.72 -73.06 42.68
N ALA A 256 62.45 -72.08 42.21
CA ALA A 256 63.89 -71.96 42.32
C ALA A 256 64.31 -71.78 43.82
N VAL A 257 63.60 -70.90 44.55
CA VAL A 257 63.82 -70.66 45.98
C VAL A 257 63.50 -71.95 46.74
N GLY A 258 62.41 -72.65 46.44
CA GLY A 258 62.10 -73.97 47.08
C GLY A 258 63.15 -75.05 46.80
N ALA A 259 63.69 -75.08 45.61
CA ALA A 259 64.79 -75.98 45.30
C ALA A 259 66.08 -75.60 46.01
N MET A 260 66.40 -74.29 46.16
CA MET A 260 67.55 -73.86 46.93
C MET A 260 67.43 -74.14 48.42
N LEU A 261 66.24 -73.92 48.96
CA LEU A 261 65.95 -74.27 50.41
C LEU A 261 66.01 -75.74 50.66
N SER A 262 65.46 -76.57 49.74
CA SER A 262 65.54 -78.04 49.78
C SER A 262 66.99 -78.56 49.71
N ARG A 263 67.83 -77.87 48.89
CA ARG A 263 69.26 -78.18 48.79
C ARG A 263 70.04 -77.77 50.04
N ALA A 264 69.72 -76.58 50.60
CA ALA A 264 70.32 -76.11 51.84
C ALA A 264 69.95 -77.00 53.08
N GLY A 265 68.70 -77.45 53.14
CA GLY A 265 68.23 -78.38 54.14
C GLY A 265 68.90 -79.78 54.10
N ARG A 266 69.31 -80.23 52.87
CA ARG A 266 70.07 -81.46 52.72
C ARG A 266 71.58 -81.34 52.94
N SER A 267 72.10 -80.13 53.02
CA SER A 267 73.53 -79.85 53.29
C SER A 267 73.81 -79.43 54.74
N ALA A 268 72.81 -79.43 55.58
CA ALA A 268 73.00 -79.20 57.02
C ALA A 268 73.47 -80.53 57.65
N PRO A 269 74.64 -80.57 58.18
CA PRO A 269 75.09 -81.79 58.90
C PRO A 269 74.22 -81.92 60.15
N GLU A 270 73.77 -83.18 60.36
CA GLU A 270 73.25 -83.60 61.67
C GLU A 270 74.31 -83.29 62.76
N ALA A 271 74.05 -82.29 63.53
CA ALA A 271 74.77 -82.05 64.76
C ALA A 271 73.78 -82.06 65.93
N PHE A 272 73.77 -83.18 66.59
CA PHE A 272 73.18 -83.54 67.85
C PHE A 272 71.72 -83.88 67.90
#